data_e3a66d16d9a468a8b957cd07172d3683
#
_entry.id   e3a66d16d9a468a8b957cd07172d3683
#
_cell.length_a   1.000
_cell.length_b   1.000
_cell.length_c   1.000
_cell.angle_alpha   90.00
_cell.angle_beta   90.00
_cell.angle_gamma   90.00
#
_symmetry.space_group_name_H-M   'P 1'
#
loop_
_entity.id
_entity.type
_entity.pdbx_description
1 polymer ?
#
loop_
_entity_poly.entity_id
_entity_poly.type
_entity_poly.pdbx_seq_one_letter_code
_entity_poly.pdbx_strand_id
1 'polypeptide(L)'
;MSDVIDSLPFALTKAQIRVLQEIDQDMESIKSMNRLLQGDVGSGKTAVAIVAAYKAVKSGYQVAIMVPTAILANQHYQNFKKMLDRFSIKCELLVSGTAKKEKEKKLEELKTGKIDVIIGTHALLQENIEFNKLGLVVTDEQHRFGVRQRGIINSKGENPDILVMSATPIPRTLALILYGDLDISIRSEERRVG
;
A
#
# COMPACT_ATOMS: atom_id res chain seq x y z
N MET A 1 -15.38 -5.30 1.81
CA MET A 1 -14.83 -4.03 2.34
C MET A 1 -15.49 -3.57 3.63
N SER A 2 -16.82 -3.65 3.76
CA SER A 2 -17.53 -3.26 4.99
C SER A 2 -17.03 -3.98 6.25
N ASP A 3 -16.74 -5.27 6.17
CA ASP A 3 -16.30 -6.07 7.32
C ASP A 3 -15.02 -5.54 7.97
N VAL A 4 -14.04 -5.13 7.16
CA VAL A 4 -12.80 -4.57 7.69
C VAL A 4 -13.01 -3.15 8.21
N ILE A 5 -13.86 -2.37 7.60
CA ILE A 5 -14.22 -1.02 8.08
C ILE A 5 -14.88 -1.11 9.45
N ASP A 6 -15.82 -2.03 9.63
CA ASP A 6 -16.52 -2.24 10.90
C ASP A 6 -15.58 -2.74 12.00
N SER A 7 -14.48 -3.38 11.64
CA SER A 7 -13.48 -3.89 12.58
C SER A 7 -12.45 -2.86 13.03
N LEU A 8 -12.41 -1.69 12.41
CA LEU A 8 -11.49 -0.61 12.80
C LEU A 8 -11.81 -0.09 14.21
N PRO A 9 -10.78 0.24 15.02
CA PRO A 9 -10.98 0.72 16.40
C PRO A 9 -11.55 2.14 16.48
N PHE A 10 -11.84 2.78 15.36
CA PHE A 10 -12.35 4.14 15.25
C PHE A 10 -13.26 4.26 14.02
N ALA A 11 -14.16 5.24 14.06
CA ALA A 11 -15.01 5.56 12.91
C ALA A 11 -14.21 6.31 11.83
N LEU A 12 -14.42 5.95 10.56
CA LEU A 12 -13.82 6.66 9.45
C LEU A 12 -14.48 8.03 9.28
N THR A 13 -13.66 9.04 8.97
CA THR A 13 -14.16 10.37 8.60
C THR A 13 -14.82 10.34 7.23
N LYS A 14 -15.61 11.35 6.91
CA LYS A 14 -16.23 11.50 5.58
C LYS A 14 -15.17 11.56 4.47
N ALA A 15 -14.04 12.23 4.74
CA ALA A 15 -12.92 12.31 3.81
C ALA A 15 -12.29 10.94 3.56
N GLN A 16 -12.13 10.11 4.59
CA GLN A 16 -11.62 8.74 4.46
C GLN A 16 -12.55 7.86 3.64
N ILE A 17 -13.84 7.93 3.91
CA ILE A 17 -14.86 7.18 3.16
C ILE A 17 -14.84 7.57 1.69
N ARG A 18 -14.76 8.86 1.39
CA ARG A 18 -14.67 9.36 0.02
C ARG A 18 -13.43 8.82 -0.71
N VAL A 19 -12.28 8.88 -0.08
CA VAL A 19 -11.03 8.36 -0.65
C VAL A 19 -11.12 6.86 -0.89
N LEU A 20 -11.69 6.11 0.03
CA LEU A 20 -11.91 4.66 -0.14
C LEU A 20 -12.86 4.36 -1.29
N GLN A 21 -13.88 5.15 -1.52
CA GLN A 21 -14.75 5.02 -2.68
C GLN A 21 -14.01 5.27 -3.99
N GLU A 22 -13.15 6.28 -4.04
CA GLU A 22 -12.30 6.56 -5.20
C GLU A 22 -11.33 5.39 -5.48
N ILE A 23 -10.69 4.86 -4.44
CA ILE A 23 -9.80 3.70 -4.56
C ILE A 23 -10.59 2.45 -5.01
N ASP A 24 -11.75 2.24 -4.45
CA ASP A 24 -12.63 1.12 -4.81
C ASP A 24 -12.99 1.14 -6.28
N GLN A 25 -13.39 2.29 -6.80
CA GLN A 25 -13.68 2.49 -8.22
C GLN A 25 -12.45 2.25 -9.09
N ASP A 26 -11.29 2.77 -8.69
CA ASP A 26 -10.05 2.58 -9.44
C ASP A 26 -9.63 1.12 -9.50
N MET A 27 -9.74 0.39 -8.39
CA MET A 27 -9.36 -1.03 -8.32
C MET A 27 -10.31 -1.93 -9.12
N GLU A 28 -11.55 -1.52 -9.32
CA GLU A 28 -12.52 -2.22 -10.16
C GLU A 28 -12.43 -1.83 -11.64
N SER A 29 -11.70 -0.78 -11.95
CA SER A 29 -11.48 -0.32 -13.31
C SER A 29 -10.57 -1.27 -14.10
N ILE A 30 -10.74 -1.31 -15.42
CA ILE A 30 -9.84 -2.02 -16.34
C ILE A 30 -8.45 -1.40 -16.32
N LYS A 31 -8.37 -0.09 -16.13
CA LYS A 31 -7.11 0.65 -16.01
C LYS A 31 -6.55 0.50 -14.59
N SER A 32 -5.28 0.18 -14.48
CA SER A 32 -4.60 0.09 -13.18
C SER A 32 -4.64 1.41 -12.43
N MET A 33 -4.93 1.34 -11.13
CA MET A 33 -4.90 2.49 -10.25
C MET A 33 -3.49 3.06 -10.15
N ASN A 34 -3.40 4.36 -10.18
CA ASN A 34 -2.17 5.10 -9.93
C ASN A 34 -2.54 6.39 -9.19
N ARG A 35 -2.58 6.32 -7.87
CA ARG A 35 -3.16 7.36 -7.03
C ARG A 35 -2.20 7.83 -5.96
N LEU A 36 -2.11 9.14 -5.78
CA LEU A 36 -1.41 9.79 -4.68
C LEU A 36 -2.42 10.18 -3.62
N LEU A 37 -2.26 9.64 -2.42
CA LEU A 37 -3.03 10.00 -1.23
C LEU A 37 -2.22 10.99 -0.39
N GLN A 38 -2.68 12.23 -0.31
CA GLN A 38 -2.08 13.27 0.51
C GLN A 38 -2.87 13.43 1.82
N GLY A 39 -2.16 13.67 2.91
CA GLY A 39 -2.77 13.98 4.20
C GLY A 39 -1.72 14.16 5.28
N ASP A 40 -2.09 14.87 6.34
CA ASP A 40 -1.22 15.13 7.47
C ASP A 40 -0.84 13.85 8.23
N VAL A 41 0.27 13.93 8.96
CA VAL A 41 0.66 12.89 9.93
C VAL A 41 -0.50 12.67 10.91
N GLY A 42 -0.91 11.43 11.11
CA GLY A 42 -2.03 11.09 11.98
C GLY A 42 -3.41 11.21 11.33
N SER A 43 -3.49 11.55 10.03
CA SER A 43 -4.76 11.63 9.28
C SER A 43 -5.41 10.27 8.98
N GLY A 44 -4.84 9.15 9.46
CA GLY A 44 -5.35 7.78 9.26
C GLY A 44 -5.14 7.22 7.85
N LYS A 45 -4.09 7.65 7.15
CA LYS A 45 -3.68 7.06 5.86
C LYS A 45 -3.45 5.56 5.97
N THR A 46 -2.92 5.10 7.09
CA THR A 46 -2.72 3.68 7.37
C THR A 46 -4.03 2.90 7.33
N ALA A 47 -5.12 3.46 7.88
CA ALA A 47 -6.44 2.82 7.83
C ALA A 47 -6.92 2.64 6.38
N VAL A 48 -6.73 3.67 5.55
CA VAL A 48 -7.05 3.60 4.11
C VAL A 48 -6.23 2.51 3.42
N ALA A 49 -4.94 2.43 3.70
CA ALA A 49 -4.06 1.41 3.15
C ALA A 49 -4.47 -0.01 3.58
N ILE A 50 -4.84 -0.20 4.84
CA ILE A 50 -5.33 -1.50 5.36
C ILE A 50 -6.60 -1.94 4.61
N VAL A 51 -7.55 -1.05 4.41
CA VAL A 51 -8.79 -1.37 3.69
C VAL A 51 -8.52 -1.70 2.22
N ALA A 52 -7.64 -0.94 1.57
CA ALA A 52 -7.23 -1.20 0.19
C ALA A 52 -6.53 -2.57 0.06
N ALA A 53 -5.64 -2.89 1.00
CA ALA A 53 -4.96 -4.19 1.05
C ALA A 53 -5.97 -5.35 1.24
N TYR A 54 -6.92 -5.19 2.15
CA TYR A 54 -7.99 -6.16 2.35
C TYR A 54 -8.75 -6.43 1.06
N LYS A 55 -9.14 -5.38 0.35
CA LYS A 55 -9.85 -5.52 -0.93
C LYS A 55 -9.02 -6.28 -1.96
N ALA A 56 -7.75 -5.96 -2.11
CA ALA A 56 -6.85 -6.63 -3.05
C ALA A 56 -6.70 -8.12 -2.74
N VAL A 57 -6.50 -8.46 -1.47
CA VAL A 57 -6.36 -9.87 -1.04
C VAL A 57 -7.66 -10.64 -1.26
N LYS A 58 -8.80 -10.07 -0.93
CA LYS A 58 -10.11 -10.71 -1.17
C LYS A 58 -10.43 -10.88 -2.66
N SER A 59 -9.79 -10.11 -3.51
CA SER A 59 -9.87 -10.25 -4.97
C SER A 59 -8.86 -11.26 -5.55
N GLY A 60 -8.08 -11.91 -4.69
CA GLY A 60 -7.13 -12.96 -5.07
C GLY A 60 -5.72 -12.46 -5.37
N TYR A 61 -5.35 -11.25 -4.96
CA TYR A 61 -4.04 -10.65 -5.22
C TYR A 61 -3.18 -10.53 -3.97
N GLN A 62 -1.88 -10.41 -4.19
CA GLN A 62 -0.93 -10.07 -3.14
C GLN A 62 -0.70 -8.55 -3.09
N VAL A 63 -0.27 -8.09 -1.93
CA VAL A 63 -0.01 -6.66 -1.65
C VAL A 63 1.42 -6.48 -1.17
N ALA A 64 2.11 -5.49 -1.71
CA ALA A 64 3.41 -5.06 -1.22
C ALA A 64 3.30 -3.66 -0.62
N ILE A 65 3.85 -3.47 0.57
CA ILE A 65 3.89 -2.19 1.26
C ILE A 65 5.34 -1.81 1.48
N MET A 66 5.76 -0.71 0.88
CA MET A 66 7.13 -0.22 0.93
C MET A 66 7.21 1.07 1.73
N VAL A 67 8.15 1.11 2.63
CA VAL A 67 8.44 2.25 3.50
C VAL A 67 9.94 2.56 3.50
N PRO A 68 10.35 3.77 3.89
CA PRO A 68 11.75 4.16 3.77
C PRO A 68 12.68 3.52 4.80
N THR A 69 12.18 3.10 5.96
CA THR A 69 13.01 2.58 7.04
C THR A 69 12.47 1.28 7.64
N ALA A 70 13.37 0.48 8.21
CA ALA A 70 13.00 -0.76 8.90
C ALA A 70 12.08 -0.50 10.12
N ILE A 71 12.27 0.63 10.81
CA ILE A 71 11.43 1.02 11.95
C ILE A 71 9.99 1.27 11.51
N LEU A 72 9.79 2.03 10.42
CA LEU A 72 8.47 2.27 9.85
C LEU A 72 7.85 0.98 9.31
N ALA A 73 8.65 0.13 8.67
CA ALA A 73 8.18 -1.18 8.20
C ALA A 73 7.64 -2.03 9.34
N ASN A 74 8.33 -2.08 10.47
CA ASN A 74 7.89 -2.81 11.65
C ASN A 74 6.59 -2.23 12.25
N GLN A 75 6.46 -0.91 12.30
CA GLN A 75 5.24 -0.25 12.77
C GLN A 75 4.03 -0.59 11.89
N HIS A 76 4.19 -0.51 10.58
CA HIS A 76 3.13 -0.89 9.63
C HIS A 76 2.81 -2.38 9.74
N TYR A 77 3.81 -3.23 9.87
CA TYR A 77 3.61 -4.66 10.04
C TYR A 77 2.73 -4.97 11.26
N GLN A 78 3.01 -4.36 12.42
CA GLN A 78 2.19 -4.56 13.61
C GLN A 78 0.74 -4.11 13.40
N ASN A 79 0.54 -2.96 12.76
CA ASN A 79 -0.80 -2.43 12.49
C ASN A 79 -1.58 -3.30 11.50
N PHE A 80 -0.96 -3.68 10.39
CA PHE A 80 -1.59 -4.53 9.38
C PHE A 80 -1.91 -5.91 9.93
N LYS A 81 -0.97 -6.53 10.62
CA LYS A 81 -1.17 -7.84 11.23
C LYS A 81 -2.33 -7.82 12.22
N LYS A 82 -2.35 -6.86 13.13
CA LYS A 82 -3.41 -6.71 14.13
C LYS A 82 -4.80 -6.61 13.49
N MET A 83 -4.92 -5.87 12.40
CA MET A 83 -6.20 -5.63 11.75
C MET A 83 -6.62 -6.76 10.82
N LEU A 84 -5.68 -7.42 10.16
CA LEU A 84 -5.96 -8.38 9.10
C LEU A 84 -5.89 -9.86 9.53
N ASP A 85 -5.28 -10.18 10.67
CA ASP A 85 -5.20 -11.57 11.17
C ASP A 85 -6.59 -12.21 11.34
N ARG A 86 -7.56 -11.44 11.80
CA ARG A 86 -8.94 -11.93 12.00
C ARG A 86 -9.64 -12.35 10.70
N PHE A 87 -9.13 -11.94 9.56
CA PHE A 87 -9.64 -12.30 8.24
C PHE A 87 -8.83 -13.39 7.56
N SER A 88 -7.93 -14.04 8.32
CA SER A 88 -7.01 -15.06 7.81
C SER A 88 -6.09 -14.56 6.69
N ILE A 89 -5.74 -13.28 6.72
CA ILE A 89 -4.80 -12.65 5.81
C ILE A 89 -3.41 -12.70 6.42
N LYS A 90 -2.49 -13.35 5.73
CA LYS A 90 -1.11 -13.50 6.21
C LYS A 90 -0.26 -12.30 5.85
N CYS A 91 0.14 -11.55 6.85
CA CYS A 91 1.07 -10.43 6.75
C CYS A 91 2.46 -10.85 7.21
N GLU A 92 3.50 -10.47 6.48
CA GLU A 92 4.89 -10.72 6.83
C GLU A 92 5.76 -9.48 6.65
N LEU A 93 6.83 -9.42 7.42
CA LEU A 93 7.83 -8.35 7.40
C LEU A 93 9.11 -8.84 6.74
N LEU A 94 9.64 -8.06 5.80
CA LEU A 94 10.92 -8.32 5.17
C LEU A 94 11.79 -7.06 5.18
N VAL A 95 12.81 -7.06 6.01
CA VAL A 95 13.77 -5.95 6.16
C VAL A 95 15.20 -6.48 6.10
N SER A 96 16.16 -5.60 5.87
CA SER A 96 17.58 -5.92 6.00
C SER A 96 17.87 -6.38 7.43
N GLY A 97 18.67 -7.41 7.60
CA GLY A 97 18.93 -8.02 8.90
C GLY A 97 18.05 -9.21 9.23
N THR A 98 17.05 -9.53 8.44
CA THR A 98 16.33 -10.79 8.54
C THR A 98 17.28 -11.96 8.34
N ALA A 99 17.23 -12.95 9.24
CA ALA A 99 18.09 -14.13 9.16
C ALA A 99 17.90 -14.86 7.82
N LYS A 100 19.00 -15.37 7.26
CA LYS A 100 19.00 -15.96 5.93
C LYS A 100 17.93 -17.05 5.72
N LYS A 101 17.80 -17.97 6.66
CA LYS A 101 16.80 -19.05 6.57
C LYS A 101 15.36 -18.50 6.60
N GLU A 102 15.12 -17.53 7.45
CA GLU A 102 13.82 -16.87 7.55
C GLU A 102 13.50 -16.09 6.28
N LYS A 103 14.49 -15.39 5.73
CA LYS A 103 14.36 -14.67 4.44
C LYS A 103 14.02 -15.63 3.32
N GLU A 104 14.75 -16.74 3.18
CA GLU A 104 14.51 -17.74 2.15
C GLU A 104 13.10 -18.35 2.26
N LYS A 105 12.65 -18.64 3.47
CA LYS A 105 11.30 -19.12 3.73
C LYS A 105 10.24 -18.11 3.29
N LYS A 106 10.41 -16.84 3.65
CA LYS A 106 9.48 -15.77 3.27
C LYS A 106 9.43 -15.55 1.77
N LEU A 107 10.58 -15.60 1.10
CA LEU A 107 10.64 -15.48 -0.35
C LEU A 107 9.92 -16.63 -1.06
N GLU A 108 10.07 -17.84 -0.58
CA GLU A 108 9.36 -19.00 -1.12
C GLU A 108 7.84 -18.89 -0.87
N GLU A 109 7.42 -18.51 0.31
CA GLU A 109 6.02 -18.32 0.64
C GLU A 109 5.38 -17.15 -0.16
N LEU A 110 6.15 -16.12 -0.47
CA LEU A 110 5.70 -15.03 -1.32
C LEU A 110 5.51 -15.50 -2.76
N LYS A 111 6.46 -16.23 -3.30
CA LYS A 111 6.42 -16.78 -4.65
C LYS A 111 5.28 -17.78 -4.87
N THR A 112 4.97 -18.57 -3.85
CA THR A 112 3.91 -19.60 -3.91
C THR A 112 2.52 -19.06 -3.54
N GLY A 113 2.42 -17.81 -3.12
CA GLY A 113 1.15 -17.17 -2.78
C GLY A 113 0.67 -17.42 -1.35
N LYS A 114 1.50 -17.99 -0.48
CA LYS A 114 1.15 -18.20 0.94
C LYS A 114 1.17 -16.93 1.76
N ILE A 115 1.97 -15.92 1.37
CA ILE A 115 1.95 -14.59 1.96
C ILE A 115 1.00 -13.71 1.16
N ASP A 116 0.06 -13.07 1.83
CA ASP A 116 -0.91 -12.17 1.20
C ASP A 116 -0.41 -10.72 1.16
N VAL A 117 0.20 -10.26 2.26
CA VAL A 117 0.72 -8.90 2.40
C VAL A 117 2.17 -8.96 2.88
N ILE A 118 3.07 -8.38 2.12
CA ILE A 118 4.47 -8.24 2.50
C ILE A 118 4.79 -6.77 2.76
N ILE A 119 5.42 -6.50 3.88
CA ILE A 119 5.79 -5.15 4.31
C ILE A 119 7.30 -5.08 4.43
N GLY A 120 7.90 -4.09 3.82
CA GLY A 120 9.34 -3.94 3.85
C GLY A 120 9.82 -2.59 3.36
N THR A 121 11.10 -2.51 3.12
CA THR A 121 11.79 -1.35 2.56
C THR A 121 12.00 -1.52 1.06
N HIS A 122 12.85 -0.71 0.47
CA HIS A 122 13.23 -0.84 -0.95
C HIS A 122 13.81 -2.20 -1.32
N ALA A 123 14.18 -3.02 -0.33
CA ALA A 123 14.59 -4.40 -0.57
C ALA A 123 13.53 -5.23 -1.32
N LEU A 124 12.24 -4.85 -1.21
CA LEU A 124 11.15 -5.50 -1.95
C LEU A 124 11.25 -5.33 -3.48
N LEU A 125 12.05 -4.38 -3.95
CA LEU A 125 12.28 -4.14 -5.38
C LEU A 125 13.44 -4.96 -5.97
N GLN A 126 14.16 -5.73 -5.15
CA GLN A 126 15.27 -6.56 -5.62
C GLN A 126 14.77 -7.65 -6.57
N GLU A 127 15.62 -8.04 -7.52
CA GLU A 127 15.29 -9.03 -8.56
C GLU A 127 14.91 -10.40 -8.01
N ASN A 128 15.51 -10.81 -6.90
CA ASN A 128 15.23 -12.08 -6.25
C ASN A 128 13.88 -12.14 -5.52
N ILE A 129 13.17 -11.04 -5.43
CA ILE A 129 11.83 -10.99 -4.83
C ILE A 129 10.79 -11.25 -5.92
N GLU A 130 10.15 -12.40 -5.86
CA GLU A 130 9.12 -12.80 -6.81
C GLU A 130 7.77 -12.96 -6.12
N PHE A 131 6.72 -12.50 -6.78
CA PHE A 131 5.34 -12.62 -6.32
C PHE A 131 4.57 -13.66 -7.14
N ASN A 132 3.62 -14.32 -6.53
CA ASN A 132 2.69 -15.17 -7.26
C ASN A 132 1.68 -14.35 -8.06
N LYS A 133 1.06 -13.37 -7.43
CA LYS A 133 0.03 -12.52 -8.06
C LYS A 133 -0.02 -11.15 -7.40
N LEU A 134 0.98 -10.32 -7.66
CA LEU A 134 1.03 -8.95 -7.13
C LEU A 134 -0.04 -8.09 -7.79
N GLY A 135 -0.96 -7.51 -7.00
CA GLY A 135 -2.03 -6.67 -7.50
C GLY A 135 -2.08 -5.26 -6.94
N LEU A 136 -1.45 -5.01 -5.79
CA LEU A 136 -1.41 -3.69 -5.16
C LEU A 136 -0.04 -3.42 -4.57
N VAL A 137 0.47 -2.23 -4.82
CA VAL A 137 1.67 -1.70 -4.18
C VAL A 137 1.31 -0.40 -3.47
N VAL A 138 1.57 -0.36 -2.16
CA VAL A 138 1.42 0.84 -1.35
C VAL A 138 2.81 1.31 -0.98
N THR A 139 3.12 2.57 -1.28
CA THR A 139 4.36 3.18 -0.83
C THR A 139 4.06 4.28 0.17
N ASP A 140 4.68 4.19 1.33
CA ASP A 140 4.65 5.25 2.33
C ASP A 140 5.93 6.06 2.16
N GLU A 141 5.77 7.30 1.76
CA GLU A 141 6.80 8.27 1.50
C GLU A 141 7.10 8.61 0.06
N GLN A 142 7.33 9.86 0.00
CA GLN A 142 7.25 10.72 -1.11
C GLN A 142 8.45 10.73 -2.02
N HIS A 143 9.61 10.33 -1.61
CA HIS A 143 10.69 10.54 -2.53
C HIS A 143 11.06 9.26 -3.22
N ARG A 144 11.08 9.36 -4.51
CA ARG A 144 11.74 8.41 -5.42
C ARG A 144 10.96 7.18 -5.82
N PHE A 145 9.63 7.25 -5.77
CA PHE A 145 8.83 6.30 -6.51
C PHE A 145 8.63 6.80 -7.94
N GLY A 146 9.74 6.87 -8.68
CA GLY A 146 9.77 7.38 -10.05
C GLY A 146 9.51 6.30 -11.10
N VAL A 147 9.74 6.66 -12.35
CA VAL A 147 9.53 5.79 -13.52
C VAL A 147 10.30 4.47 -13.42
N ARG A 148 11.52 4.51 -12.88
CA ARG A 148 12.36 3.30 -12.72
C ARG A 148 11.74 2.30 -11.76
N GLN A 149 11.28 2.74 -10.60
CA GLN A 149 10.64 1.88 -9.60
C GLN A 149 9.33 1.30 -10.11
N ARG A 150 8.57 2.07 -10.88
CA ARG A 150 7.37 1.56 -11.56
C ARG A 150 7.68 0.49 -12.56
N GLY A 151 8.74 0.65 -13.35
CA GLY A 151 9.20 -0.37 -14.29
C GLY A 151 9.52 -1.68 -13.58
N ILE A 152 10.21 -1.62 -12.44
CA ILE A 152 10.53 -2.80 -11.63
C ILE A 152 9.24 -3.45 -11.09
N ILE A 153 8.31 -2.67 -10.57
CA ILE A 153 7.04 -3.17 -10.06
C ILE A 153 6.21 -3.82 -11.16
N ASN A 154 6.13 -3.20 -12.32
CA ASN A 154 5.41 -3.76 -13.47
C ASN A 154 6.03 -5.09 -13.94
N SER A 155 7.32 -5.30 -13.72
CA SER A 155 7.95 -6.59 -13.99
C SER A 155 7.61 -7.68 -12.99
N LYS A 156 7.14 -7.32 -11.80
CA LYS A 156 6.78 -8.26 -10.71
C LYS A 156 5.32 -8.65 -10.70
N GLY A 157 4.48 -7.97 -11.45
CA GLY A 157 3.05 -8.24 -11.55
C GLY A 157 2.48 -7.69 -12.86
N GLU A 158 1.31 -8.15 -13.24
CA GLU A 158 0.60 -7.65 -14.44
C GLU A 158 -0.14 -6.36 -14.09
N ASN A 159 0.47 -5.20 -14.38
CA ASN A 159 -0.10 -3.88 -14.13
C ASN A 159 -0.70 -3.73 -12.71
N PRO A 160 0.09 -3.92 -11.65
CA PRO A 160 -0.44 -3.77 -10.30
C PRO A 160 -0.92 -2.35 -10.05
N ASP A 161 -1.94 -2.22 -9.22
CA ASP A 161 -2.41 -0.93 -8.73
C ASP A 161 -1.36 -0.31 -7.82
N ILE A 162 -1.21 1.02 -7.89
CA ILE A 162 -0.22 1.76 -7.11
C ILE A 162 -0.91 2.84 -6.30
N LEU A 163 -0.66 2.83 -5.00
CA LEU A 163 -1.10 3.84 -4.07
C LEU A 163 0.12 4.46 -3.37
N VAL A 164 0.38 5.72 -3.67
CA VAL A 164 1.45 6.48 -3.02
C VAL A 164 0.83 7.32 -1.90
N MET A 165 1.36 7.18 -0.69
CA MET A 165 0.93 7.98 0.46
C MET A 165 1.98 9.02 0.80
N SER A 166 1.56 10.25 1.05
CA SER A 166 2.44 11.36 1.41
C SER A 166 1.84 12.22 2.51
N ALA A 167 2.65 12.55 3.51
CA ALA A 167 2.29 13.50 4.55
C ALA A 167 2.43 14.96 4.09
N THR A 168 3.21 15.21 3.04
CA THR A 168 3.53 16.55 2.57
C THR A 168 2.61 16.93 1.42
N PRO A 169 1.90 18.07 1.49
CA PRO A 169 1.15 18.57 0.34
C PRO A 169 2.10 18.86 -0.83
N ILE A 170 1.82 18.24 -1.97
CA ILE A 170 2.60 18.44 -3.20
C ILE A 170 1.68 19.12 -4.21
N PRO A 171 2.06 20.27 -4.80
CA PRO A 171 1.29 20.88 -5.87
C PRO A 171 1.09 19.89 -7.02
N ARG A 172 -0.08 19.89 -7.64
CA ARG A 172 -0.44 18.94 -8.70
C ARG A 172 0.60 18.91 -9.83
N THR A 173 1.10 20.07 -10.23
CA THR A 173 2.13 20.18 -11.28
C THR A 173 3.41 19.46 -10.89
N LEU A 174 3.86 19.64 -9.67
CA LEU A 174 5.05 18.97 -9.14
C LEU A 174 4.82 17.46 -8.98
N ALA A 175 3.64 17.07 -8.55
CA ALA A 175 3.27 15.65 -8.44
C ALA A 175 3.33 14.95 -9.81
N LEU A 176 2.86 15.58 -10.87
CA LEU A 176 2.95 15.07 -12.23
C LEU A 176 4.41 14.92 -12.70
N ILE A 177 5.28 15.84 -12.31
CA ILE A 177 6.71 15.79 -12.65
C ILE A 177 7.40 14.65 -11.89
N LEU A 178 7.14 14.52 -10.58
CA LEU A 178 7.82 13.55 -9.71
C LEU A 178 7.30 12.12 -9.87
N TYR A 179 6.01 11.96 -10.07
CA TYR A 179 5.32 10.66 -10.04
C TYR A 179 4.67 10.30 -11.38
N GLY A 180 4.72 11.19 -12.36
CA GLY A 180 4.07 11.00 -13.63
C GLY A 180 2.55 11.19 -13.54
N ASP A 181 1.81 10.43 -14.32
CA ASP A 181 0.36 10.56 -14.46
C ASP A 181 -0.36 9.89 -13.27
N LEU A 182 -0.50 10.65 -12.18
CA LEU A 182 -1.15 10.20 -10.94
C LEU A 182 -2.49 10.88 -10.73
N ASP A 183 -3.49 10.09 -10.37
CA ASP A 183 -4.71 10.59 -9.74
C ASP A 183 -4.42 11.00 -8.29
N ILE A 184 -4.98 12.12 -7.84
CA ILE A 184 -4.68 12.69 -6.53
C ILE A 184 -5.94 12.69 -5.67
N SER A 185 -5.82 12.08 -4.48
CA SER A 185 -6.80 12.17 -3.42
C SER A 185 -6.23 12.97 -2.26
N ILE A 186 -6.89 14.07 -1.91
CA ILE A 186 -6.49 14.91 -0.79
C ILE A 186 -7.33 14.54 0.42
N ARG A 187 -6.63 14.24 1.48
CA ARG A 187 -7.18 13.99 2.79
C ARG A 187 -6.83 15.13 3.74
N SER A 188 -7.49 16.25 3.59
CA SER A 188 -7.44 17.33 4.58
C SER A 188 -8.77 17.45 5.30
N GLU A 189 -8.72 17.57 6.59
CA GLU A 189 -9.89 17.95 7.39
C GLU A 189 -10.29 19.41 7.15
N GLU A 190 -9.51 20.15 6.40
CA GLU A 190 -9.69 21.57 6.12
C GLU A 190 -10.63 21.85 4.94
N ARG A 191 -11.82 21.28 4.97
CA ARG A 191 -12.95 21.94 4.32
C ARG A 191 -14.08 22.09 5.32
N ARG A 192 -13.79 22.72 6.43
CA ARG A 192 -14.74 23.57 7.12
C ARG A 192 -14.66 24.94 6.48
N VAL A 193 -15.24 25.08 5.32
CA VAL A 193 -15.70 26.38 4.87
C VAL A 193 -17.21 26.33 4.99
N GLY A 194 -17.72 27.21 5.86
CA GLY A 194 -19.11 27.41 6.10
C GLY A 194 -19.88 27.86 4.88
#